data_a00e7e32b690fb336d6460085820f286
#
_entry.id   a00e7e32b690fb336d6460085820f286
#
_cell.length_a   1.000
_cell.length_b   1.000
_cell.length_c   1.000
_cell.angle_alpha   90.00
_cell.angle_beta   90.00
_cell.angle_gamma   90.00
#
_symmetry.space_group_name_H-M   'P 1'
#
loop_
_entity.id
_entity.type
_entity.pdbx_description
1 polymer ?
#
loop_
_entity_poly.entity_id
_entity_poly.type
_entity_poly.pdbx_seq_one_letter_code
_entity_poly.pdbx_strand_id
1 'polypeptide(L)'
;MATEYVVRFRRNRRPVAAIALTTDTSLLTAASNDFGFDQVFERQVRALARPGDVLFLHSTSGESENLVRAAAAARDMGVHTVALLARGGGRLKGAVDTAIVVPTDNGAHAQELHLAISHALCDLLEGELP
;
A
#
# COMPACT_ATOMS: atom_id res chain seq x y z
N MET A 1 7.35 4.34 3.51
CA MET A 1 7.53 4.34 2.03
C MET A 1 7.26 5.70 1.38
N ALA A 2 6.11 6.37 1.52
CA ALA A 2 5.85 7.64 0.81
C ALA A 2 6.95 8.69 1.01
N THR A 3 7.47 8.84 2.22
CA THR A 3 8.59 9.74 2.55
C THR A 3 9.83 9.43 1.71
N GLU A 4 10.15 8.15 1.50
CA GLU A 4 11.34 7.72 0.76
C GLU A 4 11.23 8.08 -0.74
N TYR A 5 10.02 8.13 -1.28
CA TYR A 5 9.79 8.55 -2.66
C TYR A 5 9.76 10.06 -2.81
N VAL A 6 9.03 10.76 -1.93
CA VAL A 6 8.83 12.22 -2.02
C VAL A 6 10.10 12.99 -1.64
N VAL A 7 10.78 12.58 -0.57
CA VAL A 7 11.98 13.27 -0.10
C VAL A 7 13.22 12.67 -0.76
N ARG A 8 13.66 11.53 -0.27
CA ARG A 8 14.74 10.69 -0.81
C ARG A 8 14.89 9.44 0.06
N PHE A 9 15.47 8.39 -0.47
CA PHE A 9 15.94 7.26 0.34
C PHE A 9 17.43 7.45 0.70
N ARG A 10 18.34 7.22 -0.21
CA ARG A 10 19.78 7.42 0.01
C ARG A 10 20.37 8.56 -0.81
N ARG A 11 20.02 8.64 -2.09
CA ARG A 11 20.55 9.64 -3.01
C ARG A 11 19.69 10.89 -3.07
N ASN A 12 20.32 12.05 -3.23
CA ASN A 12 19.57 13.24 -3.62
C ASN A 12 19.19 13.11 -5.10
N ARG A 13 17.91 13.10 -5.38
CA ARG A 13 17.30 12.89 -6.70
C ARG A 13 16.00 13.68 -6.85
N ARG A 14 15.46 13.69 -8.05
CA ARG A 14 14.14 14.27 -8.29
C ARG A 14 13.07 13.60 -7.41
N PRO A 15 12.17 14.37 -6.76
CA PRO A 15 11.04 13.85 -6.03
C PRO A 15 10.13 13.00 -6.91
N VAL A 16 9.64 11.90 -6.36
CA VAL A 16 8.64 11.04 -6.99
C VAL A 16 7.32 11.18 -6.25
N ALA A 17 6.23 11.31 -6.98
CA ALA A 17 4.89 11.46 -6.40
C ALA A 17 4.51 10.19 -5.60
N ALA A 18 4.22 10.36 -4.32
CA ALA A 18 3.72 9.30 -3.46
C ALA A 18 2.86 9.87 -2.33
N ILE A 19 1.78 9.18 -1.99
CA ILE A 19 0.84 9.60 -0.95
C ILE A 19 0.63 8.43 0.02
N ALA A 20 0.70 8.71 1.33
CA ALA A 20 0.27 7.77 2.35
C ALA A 20 -1.20 8.04 2.70
N LEU A 21 -2.09 7.12 2.37
CA LEU A 21 -3.54 7.26 2.59
C LEU A 21 -3.95 7.20 4.07
N THR A 22 -2.99 7.13 4.98
CA THR A 22 -3.19 7.07 6.43
C THR A 22 -2.88 8.38 7.15
N THR A 23 -2.59 9.47 6.44
CA THR A 23 -2.06 10.69 7.03
C THR A 23 -3.07 11.82 7.18
N ASP A 24 -4.12 11.86 6.37
CA ASP A 24 -5.20 12.83 6.52
C ASP A 24 -6.22 12.33 7.54
N THR A 25 -6.06 12.78 8.78
CA THR A 25 -6.92 12.34 9.91
C THR A 25 -8.35 12.84 9.78
N SER A 26 -8.57 14.02 9.19
CA SER A 26 -9.90 14.56 8.93
C SER A 26 -10.66 13.68 7.93
N LEU A 27 -9.99 13.30 6.85
CA LEU A 27 -10.55 12.40 5.84
C LEU A 27 -10.87 11.02 6.45
N LEU A 28 -9.94 10.42 7.18
CA LEU A 28 -10.12 9.10 7.80
C LEU A 28 -11.30 9.10 8.76
N THR A 29 -11.42 10.12 9.62
CA THR A 29 -12.51 10.19 10.60
C THR A 29 -13.86 10.47 9.93
N ALA A 30 -13.94 11.40 8.99
CA ALA A 30 -15.18 11.71 8.28
C ALA A 30 -15.65 10.51 7.44
N ALA A 31 -14.76 9.90 6.65
CA ALA A 31 -15.11 8.74 5.84
C ALA A 31 -15.54 7.54 6.70
N SER A 32 -14.88 7.33 7.85
CA SER A 32 -15.29 6.27 8.78
C SER A 32 -16.66 6.51 9.40
N ASN A 33 -16.95 7.77 9.77
CA ASN A 33 -18.22 8.15 10.36
C ASN A 33 -19.39 8.01 9.36
N ASP A 34 -19.18 8.44 8.13
CA ASP A 34 -20.26 8.57 7.14
C ASP A 34 -20.48 7.26 6.34
N PHE A 35 -19.43 6.48 6.11
CA PHE A 35 -19.45 5.32 5.21
C PHE A 35 -18.95 4.02 5.84
N GLY A 36 -18.39 4.08 7.03
CA GLY A 36 -17.74 2.94 7.70
C GLY A 36 -16.25 2.83 7.38
N PHE A 37 -15.49 2.26 8.32
CA PHE A 37 -14.03 2.12 8.21
C PHE A 37 -13.57 1.23 7.06
N ASP A 38 -14.43 0.34 6.60
CA ASP A 38 -14.15 -0.54 5.47
C ASP A 38 -14.06 0.19 4.12
N GLN A 39 -14.58 1.43 4.02
CA GLN A 39 -14.56 2.23 2.79
C GLN A 39 -13.49 3.33 2.77
N VAL A 40 -12.76 3.55 3.86
CA VAL A 40 -11.85 4.71 4.00
C VAL A 40 -10.76 4.77 2.93
N PHE A 41 -10.21 3.65 2.52
CA PHE A 41 -9.15 3.60 1.50
C PHE A 41 -9.74 3.48 0.09
N GLU A 42 -10.82 2.74 -0.10
CA GLU A 42 -11.52 2.66 -1.38
C GLU A 42 -11.88 4.06 -1.89
N ARG A 43 -12.48 4.90 -1.03
CA ARG A 43 -12.86 6.27 -1.39
C ARG A 43 -11.67 7.13 -1.81
N GLN A 44 -10.55 7.00 -1.10
CA GLN A 44 -9.32 7.74 -1.46
C GLN A 44 -8.74 7.25 -2.78
N VAL A 45 -8.68 5.94 -3.01
CA VAL A 45 -8.24 5.36 -4.29
C VAL A 45 -9.10 5.90 -5.44
N ARG A 46 -10.43 5.84 -5.32
CA ARG A 46 -11.34 6.35 -6.37
C ARG A 46 -11.20 7.84 -6.63
N ALA A 47 -10.84 8.63 -5.63
CA ALA A 47 -10.66 10.08 -5.77
C ALA A 47 -9.31 10.48 -6.38
N LEU A 48 -8.24 9.79 -6.00
CA LEU A 48 -6.87 10.23 -6.23
C LEU A 48 -6.16 9.46 -7.34
N ALA A 49 -6.41 8.14 -7.44
CA ALA A 49 -5.64 7.28 -8.32
C ALA A 49 -5.99 7.46 -9.80
N ARG A 50 -5.01 7.20 -10.65
CA ARG A 50 -5.12 7.26 -12.13
C ARG A 50 -4.59 5.96 -12.74
N PRO A 51 -5.05 5.57 -13.93
CA PRO A 51 -4.47 4.44 -14.66
C PRO A 51 -2.94 4.60 -14.79
N GLY A 52 -2.20 3.54 -14.47
CA GLY A 52 -0.74 3.53 -14.46
C GLY A 52 -0.10 3.85 -13.10
N ASP A 53 -0.87 4.27 -12.11
CA ASP A 53 -0.39 4.38 -10.75
C ASP A 53 -0.19 2.99 -10.11
N VAL A 54 0.47 2.98 -8.95
CA VAL A 54 0.67 1.77 -8.13
C VAL A 54 0.06 1.97 -6.75
N LEU A 55 -0.85 1.09 -6.36
CA LEU A 55 -1.35 1.01 -4.99
C LEU A 55 -0.53 -0.01 -4.20
N PHE A 56 0.14 0.46 -3.15
CA PHE A 56 0.91 -0.38 -2.23
C PHE A 56 0.12 -0.67 -0.95
N LEU A 57 -0.06 -1.95 -0.65
CA LEU A 57 -0.86 -2.43 0.49
C LEU A 57 0.02 -3.19 1.49
N HIS A 58 -0.15 -2.92 2.78
CA HIS A 58 0.52 -3.63 3.86
C HIS A 58 -0.51 -4.28 4.77
N SER A 59 -0.49 -5.61 4.86
CA SER A 59 -1.39 -6.35 5.74
C SER A 59 -0.74 -7.61 6.26
N THR A 60 -0.70 -7.79 7.58
CA THR A 60 -0.19 -9.03 8.18
C THR A 60 -1.13 -10.21 8.01
N SER A 61 -2.44 -9.98 7.95
CA SER A 61 -3.45 -11.05 7.78
C SER A 61 -3.90 -11.24 6.34
N GLY A 62 -3.88 -10.18 5.54
CA GLY A 62 -4.48 -10.16 4.21
C GLY A 62 -6.02 -10.19 4.20
N GLU A 63 -6.67 -10.01 5.37
CA GLU A 63 -8.11 -10.16 5.54
C GLU A 63 -8.85 -8.84 5.77
N SER A 64 -8.14 -7.72 5.94
CA SER A 64 -8.75 -6.42 6.26
C SER A 64 -9.67 -5.94 5.13
N GLU A 65 -10.96 -5.79 5.42
CA GLU A 65 -11.99 -5.44 4.42
C GLU A 65 -11.68 -4.12 3.71
N ASN A 66 -11.21 -3.11 4.43
CA ASN A 66 -10.84 -1.82 3.86
C ASN A 66 -9.73 -1.93 2.80
N LEU A 67 -8.77 -2.84 2.97
CA LEU A 67 -7.71 -3.08 2.00
C LEU A 67 -8.20 -3.92 0.81
N VAL A 68 -9.06 -4.90 1.05
CA VAL A 68 -9.68 -5.71 -0.02
C VAL A 68 -10.52 -4.83 -0.93
N ARG A 69 -11.32 -3.91 -0.38
CA ARG A 69 -12.09 -2.92 -1.16
C ARG A 69 -11.19 -1.95 -1.92
N ALA A 70 -10.13 -1.47 -1.29
CA ALA A 70 -9.17 -0.60 -1.97
C ALA A 70 -8.48 -1.29 -3.16
N ALA A 71 -8.09 -2.57 -3.00
CA ALA A 71 -7.50 -3.37 -4.08
C ALA A 71 -8.49 -3.56 -5.24
N ALA A 72 -9.74 -3.86 -4.95
CA ALA A 72 -10.79 -3.99 -5.97
C ALA A 72 -10.99 -2.66 -6.73
N ALA A 73 -11.10 -1.54 -6.02
CA ALA A 73 -11.24 -0.22 -6.63
C ALA A 73 -10.04 0.15 -7.51
N ALA A 74 -8.82 -0.14 -7.05
CA ALA A 74 -7.61 0.09 -7.82
C ALA A 74 -7.60 -0.69 -9.14
N ARG A 75 -7.95 -1.96 -9.10
CA ARG A 75 -8.06 -2.82 -10.29
C ARG A 75 -9.10 -2.28 -11.28
N ASP A 76 -10.29 -1.88 -10.80
CA ASP A 76 -11.35 -1.29 -11.63
C ASP A 76 -10.88 -0.03 -12.36
N MET A 77 -9.91 0.69 -11.78
CA MET A 77 -9.36 1.94 -12.30
C MET A 77 -8.07 1.76 -13.13
N GLY A 78 -7.60 0.52 -13.34
CA GLY A 78 -6.35 0.26 -14.07
C GLY A 78 -5.09 0.66 -13.29
N VAL A 79 -5.16 0.63 -11.96
CA VAL A 79 -4.06 0.89 -11.04
C VAL A 79 -3.41 -0.45 -10.67
N HIS A 80 -2.09 -0.57 -10.81
CA HIS A 80 -1.37 -1.78 -10.45
C HIS A 80 -1.31 -1.96 -8.93
N THR A 81 -1.58 -3.17 -8.44
CA THR A 81 -1.68 -3.45 -7.01
C THR A 81 -0.54 -4.34 -6.52
N VAL A 82 0.16 -3.89 -5.48
CA VAL A 82 1.23 -4.63 -4.82
C VAL A 82 0.89 -4.78 -3.34
N ALA A 83 0.97 -5.99 -2.79
CA ALA A 83 0.72 -6.23 -1.38
C ALA A 83 1.88 -6.94 -0.68
N LEU A 84 2.28 -6.41 0.48
CA LEU A 84 3.13 -7.11 1.45
C LEU A 84 2.24 -7.78 2.48
N LEU A 85 2.34 -9.10 2.57
CA LEU A 85 1.43 -9.96 3.31
C LEU A 85 2.20 -10.91 4.23
N ALA A 86 1.49 -11.53 5.18
CA ALA A 86 1.97 -12.64 6.00
C ALA A 86 0.83 -13.65 6.22
N ARG A 87 1.02 -14.64 7.07
CA ARG A 87 -0.02 -15.63 7.44
C ARG A 87 -0.71 -16.26 6.22
N GLY A 88 0.07 -16.66 5.22
CA GLY A 88 -0.48 -17.24 3.99
C GLY A 88 -1.07 -16.24 3.00
N GLY A 89 -1.26 -14.98 3.37
CA GLY A 89 -1.66 -13.88 2.48
C GLY A 89 -3.15 -13.54 2.44
N GLY A 90 -4.00 -14.38 3.05
CA GLY A 90 -5.44 -14.14 3.13
C GLY A 90 -6.12 -13.86 1.78
N ARG A 91 -7.21 -13.14 1.81
CA ARG A 91 -8.01 -12.74 0.64
C ARG A 91 -7.23 -11.85 -0.33
N LEU A 92 -6.35 -11.00 0.20
CA LEU A 92 -5.57 -10.07 -0.63
C LEU A 92 -4.62 -10.79 -1.57
N LYS A 93 -4.06 -11.95 -1.19
CA LYS A 93 -3.12 -12.70 -2.04
C LYS A 93 -3.66 -12.98 -3.44
N GLY A 94 -4.94 -13.30 -3.56
CA GLY A 94 -5.60 -13.56 -4.85
C GLY A 94 -6.30 -12.33 -5.46
N ALA A 95 -6.27 -11.19 -4.76
CA ALA A 95 -6.99 -9.97 -5.16
C ALA A 95 -6.07 -8.87 -5.72
N VAL A 96 -4.74 -9.06 -5.66
CA VAL A 96 -3.74 -8.10 -6.13
C VAL A 96 -2.91 -8.66 -7.27
N ASP A 97 -2.29 -7.78 -8.07
CA ASP A 97 -1.44 -8.19 -9.20
C ASP A 97 -0.12 -8.80 -8.72
N THR A 98 0.46 -8.26 -7.65
CA THR A 98 1.71 -8.75 -7.06
C THR A 98 1.56 -8.93 -5.56
N ALA A 99 1.68 -10.16 -5.07
CA ALA A 99 1.65 -10.47 -3.64
C ALA A 99 3.01 -10.99 -3.17
N ILE A 100 3.61 -10.31 -2.20
CA ILE A 100 4.81 -10.74 -1.51
C ILE A 100 4.39 -11.24 -0.12
N VAL A 101 4.43 -12.55 0.09
CA VAL A 101 3.98 -13.18 1.34
C VAL A 101 5.19 -13.61 2.15
N VAL A 102 5.43 -12.98 3.30
CA VAL A 102 6.50 -13.39 4.20
C VAL A 102 6.07 -14.63 5.00
N PRO A 103 6.94 -15.65 5.15
CA PRO A 103 6.58 -16.94 5.75
C PRO A 103 6.61 -16.87 7.28
N THR A 104 5.73 -16.07 7.89
CA THR A 104 5.62 -15.96 9.35
C THR A 104 4.17 -15.74 9.77
N ASP A 105 3.78 -16.34 10.89
CA ASP A 105 2.50 -16.10 11.56
C ASP A 105 2.62 -15.06 12.69
N ASN A 106 3.84 -14.65 13.03
CA ASN A 106 4.09 -13.62 14.02
C ASN A 106 3.93 -12.23 13.40
N GLY A 107 2.94 -11.46 13.91
CA GLY A 107 2.64 -10.12 13.39
C GLY A 107 3.80 -9.12 13.52
N ALA A 108 4.59 -9.19 14.60
CA ALA A 108 5.75 -8.30 14.78
C ALA A 108 6.84 -8.61 13.74
N HIS A 109 7.20 -9.88 13.58
CA HIS A 109 8.18 -10.29 12.56
C HIS A 109 7.68 -9.96 11.14
N ALA A 110 6.36 -10.10 10.87
CA ALA A 110 5.78 -9.70 9.58
C ALA A 110 6.01 -8.20 9.32
N GLN A 111 5.76 -7.34 10.31
CA GLN A 111 5.95 -5.89 10.18
C GLN A 111 7.42 -5.50 9.98
N GLU A 112 8.35 -6.15 10.69
CA GLU A 112 9.79 -5.96 10.51
C GLU A 112 10.23 -6.33 9.09
N LEU A 113 9.77 -7.49 8.60
CA LEU A 113 10.07 -7.96 7.24
C LEU A 113 9.42 -7.06 6.17
N HIS A 114 8.17 -6.61 6.37
CA HIS A 114 7.53 -5.66 5.48
C HIS A 114 8.32 -4.35 5.38
N LEU A 115 8.85 -3.85 6.49
CA LEU A 115 9.71 -2.66 6.50
C LEU A 115 11.01 -2.89 5.75
N ALA A 116 11.69 -4.03 6.01
CA ALA A 116 12.93 -4.39 5.34
C ALA A 116 12.73 -4.53 3.82
N ILE A 117 11.66 -5.19 3.38
CA ILE A 117 11.30 -5.31 1.96
C ILE A 117 10.99 -3.94 1.35
N SER A 118 10.27 -3.08 2.08
CA SER A 118 9.98 -1.72 1.63
C SER A 118 11.25 -0.91 1.38
N HIS A 119 12.24 -1.02 2.26
CA HIS A 119 13.54 -0.35 2.07
C HIS A 119 14.32 -0.96 0.91
N ALA A 120 14.32 -2.28 0.76
CA ALA A 120 14.97 -2.94 -0.39
C ALA A 120 14.34 -2.49 -1.73
N LEU A 121 13.02 -2.36 -1.79
CA LEU A 121 12.33 -1.84 -2.97
C LEU A 121 12.68 -0.37 -3.23
N CYS A 122 12.77 0.46 -2.19
CA CYS A 122 13.21 1.85 -2.34
C CYS A 122 14.65 1.94 -2.89
N ASP A 123 15.55 1.08 -2.41
CA ASP A 123 16.95 1.03 -2.87
C ASP A 123 17.07 0.63 -4.34
N LEU A 124 16.33 -0.41 -4.73
CA LEU A 124 16.28 -0.88 -6.13
C LEU A 124 15.71 0.19 -7.07
N LEU A 125 14.56 0.77 -6.70
CA LEU A 125 13.89 1.79 -7.51
C LEU A 125 14.71 3.07 -7.61
N GLU A 126 15.41 3.47 -6.53
CA GLU A 126 16.26 4.66 -6.56
C GLU A 126 17.42 4.51 -7.56
N GLY A 127 17.84 3.28 -7.85
CA GLY A 127 18.81 2.96 -8.91
C GLY A 127 18.30 3.25 -10.33
N GLU A 128 17.00 3.12 -10.55
CA GLU A 128 16.35 3.30 -11.85
C GLU A 128 15.79 4.71 -12.07
N LEU A 129 15.70 5.50 -11.00
CA LEU A 129 15.18 6.88 -11.08
C LEU A 129 16.28 7.87 -11.50
N PRO A 130 15.96 8.83 -12.37
CA PRO A 130 16.87 9.86 -12.85
C PRO A 130 17.32 10.83 -11.75
#